data_b73aad3db2860058b5aae85c4ae32c64
#
_entry.id   b73aad3db2860058b5aae85c4ae32c64
#
_cell.length_a   1.000
_cell.length_b   1.000
_cell.length_c   1.000
_cell.angle_alpha   90.00
_cell.angle_beta   90.00
_cell.angle_gamma   90.00
#
_symmetry.space_group_name_H-M   'P 1'
#
loop_
_entity.id
_entity.type
_entity.pdbx_description
1 polymer ?
#
loop_
_entity_poly.entity_id
_entity_poly.type
_entity_poly.pdbx_seq_one_letter_code
_entity_poly.pdbx_strand_id
1 'polypeptide(L)'
;AEAMKCCHAGSSLELNAIMVNLLCKLDRPELAEKQSKMMQQIDDDSTIAQLACAWAHCASGGKKIQDASYIYQELGDKYKWTPKLYNGSAVCSMMMGSYDDAERDLLEAIALDPKDADTLANLAACASHLGKSSGRFINAMKQTGVAHDALTKISALEDDFERAAAHVDA
;
A
#
# COMPACT_ATOMS: atom_id res chain seq x y z
N ALA A 1 12.11 6.16 -15.46
CA ALA A 1 13.13 7.19 -15.67
C ALA A 1 12.52 8.57 -16.02
N GLU A 2 11.56 8.65 -16.96
CA GLU A 2 10.93 9.92 -17.38
C GLU A 2 10.11 10.58 -16.27
N ALA A 3 9.27 9.82 -15.55
CA ALA A 3 8.49 10.33 -14.44
C ALA A 3 9.37 10.98 -13.36
N MET A 4 10.52 10.38 -13.03
CA MET A 4 11.46 10.97 -12.08
C MET A 4 12.08 12.28 -12.58
N LYS A 5 12.37 12.39 -13.88
CA LYS A 5 12.88 13.65 -14.47
C LYS A 5 11.84 14.75 -14.37
N CYS A 6 10.57 14.44 -14.65
CA CYS A 6 9.47 15.40 -14.54
C CYS A 6 9.28 15.87 -13.08
N CYS A 7 9.33 14.96 -12.12
CA CYS A 7 9.23 15.31 -10.70
C CYS A 7 10.42 16.16 -10.21
N HIS A 8 11.62 15.92 -10.74
CA HIS A 8 12.84 16.66 -10.36
C HIS A 8 12.85 18.10 -10.87
N ALA A 9 12.11 18.39 -11.95
CA ALA A 9 12.00 19.72 -12.53
C ALA A 9 11.01 20.65 -11.80
N GLY A 10 10.17 20.10 -10.91
CA GLY A 10 9.14 20.84 -10.18
C GLY A 10 9.45 20.97 -8.68
N SER A 11 9.01 22.10 -8.09
CA SER A 11 9.22 22.40 -6.67
C SER A 11 7.94 22.22 -5.82
N SER A 12 6.84 21.69 -6.39
CA SER A 12 5.60 21.51 -5.63
C SER A 12 5.65 20.31 -4.69
N LEU A 13 4.90 20.39 -3.59
CA LEU A 13 4.80 19.28 -2.63
C LEU A 13 4.23 18.01 -3.26
N GLU A 14 3.29 18.14 -4.20
CA GLU A 14 2.67 17.02 -4.91
C GLU A 14 3.73 16.26 -5.76
N LEU A 15 4.56 16.98 -6.49
CA LEU A 15 5.63 16.37 -7.28
C LEU A 15 6.67 15.69 -6.40
N ASN A 16 6.99 16.29 -5.27
CA ASN A 16 7.88 15.68 -4.28
C ASN A 16 7.26 14.41 -3.67
N ALA A 17 5.95 14.39 -3.40
CA ALA A 17 5.25 13.19 -2.91
C ALA A 17 5.25 12.07 -3.96
N ILE A 18 5.04 12.40 -5.24
CA ILE A 18 5.17 11.44 -6.35
C ILE A 18 6.60 10.89 -6.40
N MET A 19 7.62 11.73 -6.21
CA MET A 19 9.01 11.29 -6.16
C MET A 19 9.24 10.30 -5.01
N VAL A 20 8.72 10.58 -3.79
CA VAL A 20 8.80 9.64 -2.66
C VAL A 20 8.17 8.31 -3.02
N ASN A 21 6.95 8.32 -3.60
CA ASN A 21 6.27 7.09 -4.00
C ASN A 21 7.06 6.29 -5.05
N LEU A 22 7.65 6.97 -6.05
CA LEU A 22 8.51 6.32 -7.05
C LEU A 22 9.77 5.71 -6.42
N LEU A 23 10.39 6.41 -5.47
CA LEU A 23 11.57 5.90 -4.75
C LEU A 23 11.22 4.66 -3.91
N CYS A 24 10.07 4.66 -3.22
CA CYS A 24 9.56 3.47 -2.53
C CYS A 24 9.37 2.28 -3.51
N LYS A 25 8.76 2.52 -4.67
CA LYS A 25 8.57 1.48 -5.70
C LYS A 25 9.87 0.97 -6.33
N LEU A 26 10.92 1.76 -6.29
CA LEU A 26 12.26 1.38 -6.77
C LEU A 26 13.14 0.74 -5.70
N ASP A 27 12.56 0.45 -4.53
CA ASP A 27 13.27 -0.08 -3.36
C ASP A 27 14.48 0.79 -2.94
N ARG A 28 14.22 2.11 -2.83
CA ARG A 28 15.20 3.11 -2.38
C ARG A 28 14.67 3.88 -1.16
N PRO A 29 14.44 3.19 -0.03
CA PRO A 29 13.82 3.80 1.15
C PRO A 29 14.66 4.93 1.74
N GLU A 30 15.99 4.86 1.69
CA GLU A 30 16.88 5.89 2.19
C GLU A 30 16.74 7.23 1.44
N LEU A 31 16.49 7.15 0.12
CA LEU A 31 16.26 8.35 -0.70
C LEU A 31 14.84 8.86 -0.51
N ALA A 32 13.86 7.95 -0.36
CA ALA A 32 12.47 8.30 -0.06
C ALA A 32 12.37 9.07 1.27
N GLU A 33 13.06 8.62 2.32
CA GLU A 33 13.11 9.33 3.60
C GLU A 33 13.79 10.70 3.50
N LYS A 34 14.88 10.79 2.75
CA LYS A 34 15.55 12.08 2.54
C LYS A 34 14.58 13.07 1.86
N GLN A 35 13.86 12.60 0.86
CA GLN A 35 12.89 13.42 0.13
C GLN A 35 11.69 13.82 1.01
N SER A 36 11.16 12.91 1.82
CA SER A 36 10.04 13.20 2.74
C SER A 36 10.45 14.21 3.81
N LYS A 37 11.67 14.12 4.36
CA LYS A 37 12.21 15.12 5.30
C LYS A 37 12.32 16.51 4.68
N MET A 38 12.70 16.61 3.41
CA MET A 38 12.72 17.90 2.71
C MET A 38 11.31 18.48 2.57
N MET A 39 10.30 17.63 2.33
CA MET A 39 8.90 18.07 2.27
C MET A 39 8.43 18.60 3.63
N GLN A 40 8.76 17.91 4.73
CA GLN A 40 8.44 18.36 6.09
C GLN A 40 9.11 19.70 6.45
N GLN A 41 10.30 19.99 5.93
CA GLN A 41 10.95 21.29 6.11
C GLN A 41 10.25 22.44 5.36
N ILE A 42 9.50 22.13 4.31
CA ILE A 42 8.69 23.11 3.56
C ILE A 42 7.37 23.36 4.28
N ASP A 43 6.67 22.30 4.65
CA ASP A 43 5.38 22.33 5.34
C ASP A 43 5.15 20.98 6.03
N ASP A 44 5.37 20.91 7.34
CA ASP A 44 5.22 19.70 8.16
C ASP A 44 3.76 19.38 8.49
N ASP A 45 2.89 20.38 8.49
CA ASP A 45 1.44 20.23 8.70
C ASP A 45 0.70 19.76 7.44
N SER A 46 1.34 19.80 6.29
CA SER A 46 0.73 19.37 5.03
C SER A 46 0.41 17.88 5.04
N THR A 47 -0.86 17.55 4.79
CA THR A 47 -1.35 16.17 4.66
C THR A 47 -0.52 15.36 3.65
N ILE A 48 -0.09 15.99 2.55
CA ILE A 48 0.74 15.35 1.51
C ILE A 48 2.13 15.01 2.05
N ALA A 49 2.74 15.92 2.83
CA ALA A 49 4.05 15.67 3.44
C ALA A 49 3.97 14.55 4.49
N GLN A 50 2.92 14.55 5.31
CA GLN A 50 2.68 13.50 6.31
C GLN A 50 2.46 12.13 5.64
N LEU A 51 1.64 12.04 4.59
CA LEU A 51 1.43 10.80 3.84
C LEU A 51 2.73 10.31 3.17
N ALA A 52 3.51 11.21 2.56
CA ALA A 52 4.79 10.85 1.96
C ALA A 52 5.78 10.31 3.01
N CYS A 53 5.78 10.88 4.23
CA CYS A 53 6.55 10.38 5.35
C CYS A 53 6.11 8.97 5.77
N ALA A 54 4.80 8.74 5.88
CA ALA A 54 4.26 7.40 6.19
C ALA A 54 4.66 6.36 5.14
N TRP A 55 4.60 6.68 3.84
CA TRP A 55 5.05 5.77 2.78
C TRP A 55 6.55 5.45 2.88
N ALA A 56 7.39 6.46 3.13
CA ALA A 56 8.82 6.26 3.30
C ALA A 56 9.14 5.40 4.54
N HIS A 57 8.41 5.59 5.65
CA HIS A 57 8.55 4.79 6.85
C HIS A 57 8.12 3.33 6.63
N CYS A 58 7.01 3.08 5.94
CA CYS A 58 6.60 1.73 5.54
C CYS A 58 7.66 1.06 4.67
N ALA A 59 8.21 1.77 3.67
CA ALA A 59 9.25 1.24 2.80
C ALA A 59 10.56 0.94 3.55
N SER A 60 10.89 1.72 4.58
CA SER A 60 12.06 1.49 5.43
C SER A 60 11.91 0.31 6.38
N GLY A 61 10.68 0.01 6.80
CA GLY A 61 10.40 -1.11 7.68
C GLY A 61 10.85 -0.95 9.14
N GLY A 62 10.86 -2.06 9.88
CA GLY A 62 11.32 -2.11 11.25
C GLY A 62 10.50 -1.22 12.20
N LYS A 63 11.17 -0.48 13.09
CA LYS A 63 10.50 0.38 14.08
C LYS A 63 9.71 1.54 13.44
N LYS A 64 10.08 1.96 12.22
CA LYS A 64 9.42 3.07 11.53
C LYS A 64 8.00 2.77 11.08
N ILE A 65 7.63 1.49 10.99
CA ILE A 65 6.25 1.08 10.68
C ILE A 65 5.29 1.61 11.74
N GLN A 66 5.69 1.60 13.01
CA GLN A 66 4.89 2.15 14.09
C GLN A 66 4.68 3.66 13.94
N ASP A 67 5.73 4.39 13.53
CA ASP A 67 5.63 5.83 13.26
C ASP A 67 4.68 6.10 12.10
N ALA A 68 4.73 5.28 11.04
CA ALA A 68 3.78 5.36 9.93
C ALA A 68 2.34 5.12 10.37
N SER A 69 2.11 4.13 11.24
CA SER A 69 0.78 3.83 11.79
C SER A 69 0.20 5.03 12.55
N TYR A 70 1.01 5.70 13.37
CA TYR A 70 0.58 6.91 14.08
C TYR A 70 0.21 8.05 13.13
N ILE A 71 0.95 8.23 12.04
CA ILE A 71 0.62 9.25 11.03
C ILE A 71 -0.75 8.97 10.39
N TYR A 72 -1.02 7.71 10.00
CA TYR A 72 -2.33 7.36 9.42
C TYR A 72 -3.46 7.58 10.42
N GLN A 73 -3.25 7.23 11.69
CA GLN A 73 -4.23 7.42 12.75
C GLN A 73 -4.50 8.90 12.99
N GLU A 74 -3.47 9.72 13.12
CA GLU A 74 -3.60 11.18 13.30
C GLU A 74 -4.36 11.82 12.13
N LEU A 75 -4.05 11.43 10.89
CA LEU A 75 -4.75 11.94 9.72
C LEU A 75 -6.22 11.52 9.69
N GLY A 76 -6.53 10.28 10.06
CA GLY A 76 -7.89 9.77 10.15
C GLY A 76 -8.72 10.51 11.21
N ASP A 77 -8.13 10.76 12.38
CA ASP A 77 -8.78 11.42 13.51
C ASP A 77 -8.96 12.93 13.27
N LYS A 78 -7.96 13.58 12.62
CA LYS A 78 -7.98 15.02 12.35
C LYS A 78 -8.96 15.40 11.24
N TYR A 79 -9.11 14.56 10.22
CA TYR A 79 -9.93 14.89 9.06
C TYR A 79 -11.14 13.97 8.93
N LYS A 80 -10.97 12.83 8.36
CA LYS A 80 -11.96 11.76 8.20
C LYS A 80 -11.27 10.52 7.70
N TRP A 81 -11.65 9.38 8.20
CA TRP A 81 -11.20 8.10 7.69
C TRP A 81 -11.70 7.85 6.26
N THR A 82 -10.78 7.56 5.37
CA THR A 82 -11.03 7.22 3.96
C THR A 82 -10.51 5.82 3.68
N PRO A 83 -10.95 5.14 2.59
CA PRO A 83 -10.41 3.83 2.22
C PRO A 83 -8.88 3.82 2.13
N LYS A 84 -8.28 4.90 1.64
CA LYS A 84 -6.81 5.03 1.53
C LYS A 84 -6.11 5.09 2.89
N LEU A 85 -6.67 5.78 3.87
CA LEU A 85 -6.11 5.86 5.23
C LEU A 85 -6.26 4.52 5.95
N TYR A 86 -7.44 3.89 5.86
CA TYR A 86 -7.63 2.54 6.39
C TYR A 86 -6.67 1.53 5.77
N ASN A 87 -6.48 1.57 4.44
CA ASN A 87 -5.49 0.71 3.78
C ASN A 87 -4.07 0.95 4.29
N GLY A 88 -3.67 2.22 4.47
CA GLY A 88 -2.35 2.55 5.01
C GLY A 88 -2.15 2.02 6.43
N SER A 89 -3.13 2.22 7.32
CA SER A 89 -3.15 1.68 8.69
C SER A 89 -3.07 0.16 8.68
N ALA A 90 -3.90 -0.49 7.86
CA ALA A 90 -3.94 -1.95 7.74
C ALA A 90 -2.61 -2.53 7.22
N VAL A 91 -1.96 -1.89 6.26
CA VAL A 91 -0.63 -2.30 5.77
C VAL A 91 0.39 -2.23 6.91
N CYS A 92 0.39 -1.16 7.72
CA CYS A 92 1.25 -1.05 8.89
C CYS A 92 0.98 -2.21 9.88
N SER A 93 -0.29 -2.51 10.16
CA SER A 93 -0.69 -3.61 11.05
C SER A 93 -0.24 -4.97 10.51
N MET A 94 -0.41 -5.23 9.21
CA MET A 94 0.08 -6.47 8.57
C MET A 94 1.61 -6.59 8.66
N MET A 95 2.35 -5.49 8.44
CA MET A 95 3.81 -5.48 8.54
C MET A 95 4.31 -5.69 9.98
N MET A 96 3.48 -5.36 10.98
CA MET A 96 3.74 -5.64 12.40
C MET A 96 3.27 -7.04 12.84
N GLY A 97 2.61 -7.81 11.95
CA GLY A 97 2.06 -9.12 12.25
C GLY A 97 0.68 -9.11 12.94
N SER A 98 0.06 -7.94 13.09
CA SER A 98 -1.27 -7.77 13.71
C SER A 98 -2.37 -7.91 12.66
N TYR A 99 -2.56 -9.13 12.13
CA TYR A 99 -3.48 -9.37 11.02
C TYR A 99 -4.95 -9.19 11.38
N ASP A 100 -5.35 -9.43 12.63
CA ASP A 100 -6.73 -9.21 13.08
C ASP A 100 -7.10 -7.72 13.08
N ASP A 101 -6.18 -6.84 13.50
CA ASP A 101 -6.37 -5.39 13.43
C ASP A 101 -6.40 -4.91 11.97
N ALA A 102 -5.52 -5.46 11.13
CA ALA A 102 -5.51 -5.16 9.70
C ALA A 102 -6.82 -5.57 9.02
N GLU A 103 -7.36 -6.75 9.34
CA GLU A 103 -8.66 -7.21 8.79
C GLU A 103 -9.78 -6.24 9.18
N ARG A 104 -9.83 -5.79 10.43
CA ARG A 104 -10.83 -4.83 10.90
C ARG A 104 -10.77 -3.53 10.10
N ASP A 105 -9.60 -2.93 9.96
CA ASP A 105 -9.42 -1.68 9.23
C ASP A 105 -9.79 -1.84 7.74
N LEU A 106 -9.43 -2.97 7.12
CA LEU A 106 -9.79 -3.27 5.74
C LEU A 106 -11.28 -3.50 5.53
N LEU A 107 -11.96 -4.07 6.52
CA LEU A 107 -13.43 -4.22 6.47
C LEU A 107 -14.13 -2.86 6.55
N GLU A 108 -13.61 -1.91 7.32
CA GLU A 108 -14.10 -0.52 7.31
C GLU A 108 -13.82 0.15 5.96
N ALA A 109 -12.64 -0.06 5.38
CA ALA A 109 -12.30 0.46 4.05
C ALA A 109 -13.26 -0.03 2.97
N ILE A 110 -13.55 -1.35 2.93
CA ILE A 110 -14.44 -1.94 1.93
C ILE A 110 -15.90 -1.55 2.13
N ALA A 111 -16.32 -1.24 3.37
CA ALA A 111 -17.64 -0.70 3.66
C ALA A 111 -17.84 0.70 3.08
N LEU A 112 -16.76 1.50 3.00
CA LEU A 112 -16.79 2.83 2.38
C LEU A 112 -16.71 2.77 0.85
N ASP A 113 -15.88 1.89 0.29
CA ASP A 113 -15.78 1.65 -1.15
C ASP A 113 -15.64 0.16 -1.47
N PRO A 114 -16.77 -0.51 -1.80
CA PRO A 114 -16.79 -1.95 -2.09
C PRO A 114 -16.02 -2.37 -3.35
N LYS A 115 -15.61 -1.43 -4.17
CA LYS A 115 -14.90 -1.70 -5.44
C LYS A 115 -13.44 -1.26 -5.43
N ASP A 116 -12.92 -0.76 -4.30
CA ASP A 116 -11.51 -0.40 -4.19
C ASP A 116 -10.61 -1.63 -4.32
N ALA A 117 -9.90 -1.71 -5.44
CA ALA A 117 -9.06 -2.86 -5.79
C ALA A 117 -7.88 -3.04 -4.82
N ASP A 118 -7.31 -1.96 -4.30
CA ASP A 118 -6.24 -2.00 -3.30
C ASP A 118 -6.74 -2.64 -2.00
N THR A 119 -7.94 -2.27 -1.53
CA THR A 119 -8.57 -2.85 -0.33
C THR A 119 -8.84 -4.34 -0.52
N LEU A 120 -9.38 -4.74 -1.67
CA LEU A 120 -9.65 -6.15 -1.98
C LEU A 120 -8.36 -6.97 -2.04
N ALA A 121 -7.29 -6.42 -2.62
CA ALA A 121 -5.98 -7.08 -2.67
C ALA A 121 -5.40 -7.27 -1.25
N ASN A 122 -5.45 -6.24 -0.41
CA ASN A 122 -4.98 -6.28 0.95
C ASN A 122 -5.82 -7.25 1.82
N LEU A 123 -7.15 -7.29 1.63
CA LEU A 123 -8.02 -8.29 2.28
C LEU A 123 -7.67 -9.72 1.86
N ALA A 124 -7.37 -9.95 0.57
CA ALA A 124 -6.96 -11.27 0.12
C ALA A 124 -5.64 -11.71 0.77
N ALA A 125 -4.66 -10.81 0.86
CA ALA A 125 -3.38 -11.07 1.52
C ALA A 125 -3.58 -11.33 3.02
N CYS A 126 -4.31 -10.46 3.72
CA CYS A 126 -4.59 -10.57 5.15
C CYS A 126 -5.32 -11.88 5.47
N ALA A 127 -6.36 -12.24 4.71
CA ALA A 127 -7.09 -13.49 4.87
C ALA A 127 -6.19 -14.72 4.74
N SER A 128 -5.24 -14.71 3.78
CA SER A 128 -4.28 -15.80 3.61
C SER A 128 -3.39 -15.97 4.85
N HIS A 129 -2.93 -14.88 5.46
CA HIS A 129 -2.14 -14.92 6.70
C HIS A 129 -2.97 -15.43 7.90
N LEU A 130 -4.28 -15.13 7.94
CA LEU A 130 -5.19 -15.61 8.96
C LEU A 130 -5.68 -17.06 8.71
N GLY A 131 -5.20 -17.74 7.66
CA GLY A 131 -5.66 -19.07 7.28
C GLY A 131 -7.11 -19.11 6.76
N LYS A 132 -7.66 -17.96 6.37
CA LYS A 132 -9.00 -17.81 5.81
C LYS A 132 -8.96 -17.89 4.28
N SER A 133 -10.07 -18.28 3.63
CA SER A 133 -10.15 -18.27 2.16
C SER A 133 -10.08 -16.85 1.60
N SER A 134 -9.08 -16.59 0.75
CA SER A 134 -8.89 -15.34 0.01
C SER A 134 -9.70 -15.26 -1.29
N GLY A 135 -10.25 -16.40 -1.77
CA GLY A 135 -10.87 -16.52 -3.09
C GLY A 135 -12.02 -15.53 -3.32
N ARG A 136 -12.84 -15.25 -2.27
CA ARG A 136 -13.93 -14.27 -2.37
C ARG A 136 -13.43 -12.86 -2.76
N PHE A 137 -12.31 -12.43 -2.20
CA PHE A 137 -11.75 -11.10 -2.43
C PHE A 137 -11.08 -11.02 -3.81
N ILE A 138 -10.38 -12.09 -4.21
CA ILE A 138 -9.76 -12.21 -5.54
C ILE A 138 -10.87 -12.16 -6.62
N ASN A 139 -11.97 -12.90 -6.43
CA ASN A 139 -13.10 -12.88 -7.36
C ASN A 139 -13.78 -11.51 -7.40
N ALA A 140 -13.98 -10.86 -6.26
CA ALA A 140 -14.53 -9.50 -6.21
C ALA A 140 -13.61 -8.53 -6.95
N MET A 141 -12.30 -8.61 -6.77
CA MET A 141 -11.32 -7.78 -7.47
C MET A 141 -11.36 -8.03 -9.00
N LYS A 142 -11.47 -9.29 -9.46
CA LYS A 142 -11.68 -9.62 -10.89
C LYS A 142 -12.95 -8.97 -11.46
N GLN A 143 -14.02 -8.90 -10.66
CA GLN A 143 -15.31 -8.30 -11.06
C GLN A 143 -15.28 -6.78 -11.13
N THR A 144 -14.33 -6.09 -10.48
CA THR A 144 -14.21 -4.62 -10.61
C THR A 144 -13.82 -4.19 -12.02
N GLY A 145 -13.18 -5.06 -12.80
CA GLY A 145 -12.64 -4.75 -14.12
C GLY A 145 -11.43 -3.82 -14.10
N VAL A 146 -10.92 -3.48 -12.92
CA VAL A 146 -9.74 -2.63 -12.75
C VAL A 146 -8.48 -3.50 -12.91
N ALA A 147 -7.57 -3.06 -13.76
CA ALA A 147 -6.25 -3.69 -13.87
C ALA A 147 -5.47 -3.45 -12.57
N HIS A 148 -5.09 -4.53 -11.90
CA HIS A 148 -4.36 -4.47 -10.63
C HIS A 148 -3.18 -5.44 -10.65
N ASP A 149 -2.01 -4.97 -10.22
CA ASP A 149 -0.76 -5.74 -10.26
C ASP A 149 -0.87 -7.08 -9.51
N ALA A 150 -1.65 -7.14 -8.42
CA ALA A 150 -1.86 -8.38 -7.69
C ALA A 150 -2.57 -9.45 -8.54
N LEU A 151 -3.57 -9.08 -9.35
CA LEU A 151 -4.24 -10.03 -10.24
C LEU A 151 -3.29 -10.58 -11.31
N THR A 152 -2.49 -9.70 -11.91
CA THR A 152 -1.49 -10.11 -12.91
C THR A 152 -0.48 -11.09 -12.33
N LYS A 153 0.00 -10.82 -11.10
CA LYS A 153 0.94 -11.71 -10.40
C LYS A 153 0.30 -13.05 -10.02
N ILE A 154 -0.94 -13.04 -9.53
CA ILE A 154 -1.66 -14.28 -9.18
C ILE A 154 -1.87 -15.13 -10.42
N SER A 155 -2.33 -14.55 -11.53
CA SER A 155 -2.51 -15.29 -12.78
C SER A 155 -1.20 -15.89 -13.30
N ALA A 156 -0.10 -15.13 -13.27
CA ALA A 156 1.21 -15.64 -13.67
C ALA A 156 1.69 -16.82 -12.79
N LEU A 157 1.43 -16.76 -11.49
CA LEU A 157 1.76 -17.85 -10.55
C LEU A 157 0.87 -19.09 -10.78
N GLU A 158 -0.41 -18.91 -11.09
CA GLU A 158 -1.32 -19.99 -11.47
C GLU A 158 -0.82 -20.70 -12.74
N ASP A 159 -0.46 -19.95 -13.78
CA ASP A 159 0.10 -20.49 -15.04
C ASP A 159 1.45 -21.24 -14.82
N ASP A 160 2.31 -20.69 -13.94
CA ASP A 160 3.59 -21.32 -13.59
C ASP A 160 3.37 -22.63 -12.84
N PHE A 161 2.42 -22.67 -11.92
CA PHE A 161 2.06 -23.86 -11.17
C PHE A 161 1.49 -24.95 -12.08
N GLU A 162 0.57 -24.63 -12.97
CA GLU A 162 0.01 -25.59 -13.92
C GLU A 162 1.08 -26.18 -14.84
N ARG A 163 2.02 -25.37 -15.31
CA ARG A 163 3.16 -25.84 -16.11
C ARG A 163 4.05 -26.80 -15.31
N ALA A 164 4.35 -26.47 -14.06
CA ALA A 164 5.15 -27.33 -13.19
C ALA A 164 4.43 -28.64 -12.87
N ALA A 165 3.14 -28.62 -12.56
CA ALA A 165 2.33 -29.79 -12.28
C ALA A 165 2.31 -30.76 -13.48
N ALA A 166 2.12 -30.26 -14.70
CA ALA A 166 2.11 -31.04 -15.91
C ALA A 166 3.46 -31.81 -16.14
N HIS A 167 4.57 -31.33 -15.60
CA HIS A 167 5.86 -32.01 -15.68
C HIS A 167 6.04 -33.09 -14.60
N VAL A 168 5.28 -33.07 -13.52
CA VAL A 168 5.35 -34.08 -12.46
C VAL A 168 4.49 -35.29 -12.78
N ASP A 169 3.39 -35.10 -13.52
CA ASP A 169 2.46 -36.15 -13.93
C ASP A 169 2.89 -36.87 -15.24
N ALA A 170 3.99 -36.46 -15.86
CA ALA A 170 4.56 -37.06 -17.07
C ALA A 170 5.75 -37.97 -16.75
#